data_74788f9f0e6c4c58a88537dac3ac7029
#
_entry.id   74788f9f0e6c4c58a88537dac3ac7029
#
_cell.length_a   1.000
_cell.length_b   1.000
_cell.length_c   1.000
_cell.angle_alpha   90.00
_cell.angle_beta   90.00
_cell.angle_gamma   90.00
#
_symmetry.space_group_name_H-M   'P 1'
#
loop_
_entity.id
_entity.type
_entity.pdbx_description
1 polymer ?
#
loop_
_entity_poly.entity_id
_entity_poly.type
_entity_poly.pdbx_seq_one_letter_code
_entity_poly.pdbx_strand_id
1 'polypeptide(L)'
;MPDLLRRFVFEGSPVRGAVAQLEGTWRAVLDRHDYPPALRTVLGEALAACALLASTVKLDGALVLQVQGGHPVRLLVVECTREGTLRATAKWDDPLPAQAVASALLAGARCAISLIDAEGRQAYQGVVELRDGGVAQLLGHYLAHSEQIDSVLHLACDAQHACGLLIQRLPGQPDADLDRWPRLRELAATVGPRELVGLPVPQLLHRLFHEEDLRLFEPTPLAFRCSCSAGRVEAMLRMLGAAEVESVLAERGVIEVGCEFCGRQWRFDPVDAARALAAADPAAGGRSVH
;
A
#
# COMPACT_ATOMS: atom_id res chain seq x y z
N MET A 1 -15.82 3.02 -11.65
CA MET A 1 -16.00 1.64 -11.12
C MET A 1 -16.07 1.68 -9.60
N PRO A 2 -16.74 0.76 -8.89
CA PRO A 2 -16.65 0.73 -7.44
C PRO A 2 -15.25 0.30 -6.99
N ASP A 3 -14.76 0.85 -5.90
CA ASP A 3 -13.50 0.43 -5.27
C ASP A 3 -13.70 -0.95 -4.65
N LEU A 4 -12.99 -1.93 -5.17
CA LEU A 4 -13.13 -3.31 -4.71
C LEU A 4 -11.85 -4.13 -4.89
N LEU A 5 -11.75 -5.16 -4.06
CA LEU A 5 -10.84 -6.28 -4.26
C LEU A 5 -11.68 -7.54 -4.47
N ARG A 6 -11.35 -8.32 -5.49
CA ARG A 6 -12.06 -9.54 -5.78
C ARG A 6 -11.10 -10.71 -5.91
N ARG A 7 -11.24 -11.69 -5.01
CA ARG A 7 -10.43 -12.90 -4.98
C ARG A 7 -11.04 -13.97 -5.87
N PHE A 8 -10.20 -14.84 -6.39
CA PHE A 8 -10.61 -16.02 -7.15
C PHE A 8 -9.64 -17.18 -6.95
N VAL A 9 -10.07 -18.38 -7.29
CA VAL A 9 -9.25 -19.59 -7.30
C VAL A 9 -9.49 -20.36 -8.60
N PHE A 10 -8.50 -21.10 -9.05
CA PHE A 10 -8.66 -22.08 -10.13
C PHE A 10 -9.03 -23.40 -9.47
N GLU A 11 -10.19 -23.96 -9.81
CA GLU A 11 -10.72 -25.17 -9.17
C GLU A 11 -9.79 -26.36 -9.43
N GLY A 12 -9.59 -27.19 -8.42
CA GLY A 12 -8.70 -28.34 -8.49
C GLY A 12 -7.22 -28.00 -8.67
N SER A 13 -6.81 -26.77 -8.36
CA SER A 13 -5.42 -26.28 -8.51
C SER A 13 -4.96 -25.52 -7.26
N PRO A 14 -3.66 -25.56 -6.94
CA PRO A 14 -3.10 -24.72 -5.88
C PRO A 14 -2.88 -23.27 -6.32
N VAL A 15 -3.61 -22.78 -7.32
CA VAL A 15 -3.47 -21.41 -7.82
C VAL A 15 -4.64 -20.54 -7.37
N ARG A 16 -4.29 -19.40 -6.78
CA ARG A 16 -5.24 -18.36 -6.39
C ARG A 16 -4.91 -17.04 -7.08
N GLY A 17 -5.87 -16.13 -7.10
CA GLY A 17 -5.63 -14.78 -7.58
C GLY A 17 -6.51 -13.74 -6.93
N ALA A 18 -6.20 -12.50 -7.21
CA ALA A 18 -7.00 -11.34 -6.82
C ALA A 18 -6.87 -10.22 -7.85
N VAL A 19 -7.94 -9.46 -8.00
CA VAL A 19 -7.97 -8.20 -8.76
C VAL A 19 -8.36 -7.08 -7.83
N ALA A 20 -7.59 -6.00 -7.81
CA ALA A 20 -7.93 -4.74 -7.14
C ALA A 20 -8.28 -3.69 -8.19
N GLN A 21 -9.38 -2.96 -7.98
CA GLN A 21 -9.80 -1.82 -8.79
C GLN A 21 -10.14 -0.66 -7.87
N LEU A 22 -9.48 0.48 -8.07
CA LEU A 22 -9.57 1.68 -7.24
C LEU A 22 -9.84 2.89 -8.13
N GLU A 23 -10.98 3.54 -7.95
CA GLU A 23 -11.35 4.81 -8.59
C GLU A 23 -11.52 5.91 -7.54
N GLY A 24 -12.49 5.75 -6.63
CA GLY A 24 -12.76 6.73 -5.58
C GLY A 24 -11.61 6.87 -4.59
N THR A 25 -11.00 5.76 -4.17
CA THR A 25 -9.81 5.76 -3.31
C THR A 25 -8.63 6.44 -4.00
N TRP A 26 -8.40 6.15 -5.28
CA TRP A 26 -7.32 6.77 -6.05
C TRP A 26 -7.52 8.27 -6.20
N ARG A 27 -8.72 8.70 -6.57
CA ARG A 27 -9.09 10.12 -6.63
C ARG A 27 -8.88 10.81 -5.28
N ALA A 28 -9.33 10.18 -4.20
CA ALA A 28 -9.16 10.73 -2.85
C ALA A 28 -7.69 10.90 -2.46
N VAL A 29 -6.77 10.07 -2.93
CA VAL A 29 -5.32 10.28 -2.76
C VAL A 29 -4.84 11.47 -3.57
N LEU A 30 -5.22 11.56 -4.84
CA LEU A 30 -4.81 12.65 -5.74
C LEU A 30 -5.30 14.03 -5.28
N ASP A 31 -6.50 14.12 -4.73
CA ASP A 31 -7.11 15.38 -4.26
C ASP A 31 -6.38 16.01 -3.07
N ARG A 32 -5.44 15.29 -2.42
CA ARG A 32 -4.74 15.78 -1.23
C ARG A 32 -3.40 16.43 -1.51
N HIS A 33 -2.78 16.07 -2.62
CA HIS A 33 -1.47 16.61 -3.00
C HIS A 33 -1.37 16.70 -4.52
N ASP A 34 -0.70 17.73 -5.01
CA ASP A 34 -0.45 17.89 -6.45
C ASP A 34 0.77 17.06 -6.87
N TYR A 35 0.56 15.75 -6.99
CA TYR A 35 1.61 14.82 -7.42
C TYR A 35 1.96 15.03 -8.89
N PRO A 36 3.25 15.11 -9.25
CA PRO A 36 3.69 15.11 -10.65
C PRO A 36 3.21 13.86 -11.41
N PRO A 37 2.87 13.97 -12.71
CA PRO A 37 2.26 12.86 -13.48
C PRO A 37 3.03 11.55 -13.41
N ALA A 38 4.36 11.59 -13.51
CA ALA A 38 5.20 10.38 -13.41
C ALA A 38 5.11 9.70 -12.02
N LEU A 39 5.02 10.49 -10.96
CA LEU A 39 4.87 9.99 -9.59
C LEU A 39 3.47 9.41 -9.34
N ARG A 40 2.43 9.99 -9.98
CA ARG A 40 1.05 9.44 -9.88
C ARG A 40 1.00 7.98 -10.32
N THR A 41 1.63 7.64 -11.44
CA THR A 41 1.67 6.25 -11.92
C THR A 41 2.26 5.32 -10.88
N VAL A 42 3.43 5.63 -10.34
CA VAL A 42 4.12 4.80 -9.34
C VAL A 42 3.30 4.69 -8.05
N LEU A 43 2.70 5.81 -7.60
CA LEU A 43 1.90 5.83 -6.37
C LEU A 43 0.60 5.00 -6.52
N GLY A 44 -0.08 5.13 -7.68
CA GLY A 44 -1.29 4.35 -7.95
C GLY A 44 -1.02 2.86 -8.10
N GLU A 45 0.06 2.48 -8.81
CA GLU A 45 0.51 1.08 -8.87
C GLU A 45 0.83 0.52 -7.47
N ALA A 46 1.54 1.29 -6.63
CA ALA A 46 1.82 0.89 -5.26
C ALA A 46 0.55 0.76 -4.41
N LEU A 47 -0.46 1.62 -4.63
CA LEU A 47 -1.75 1.56 -3.95
C LEU A 47 -2.50 0.27 -4.29
N ALA A 48 -2.61 -0.07 -5.58
CA ALA A 48 -3.23 -1.30 -6.04
C ALA A 48 -2.48 -2.55 -5.53
N ALA A 49 -1.15 -2.51 -5.59
CA ALA A 49 -0.29 -3.59 -5.11
C ALA A 49 -0.45 -3.83 -3.61
N CYS A 50 -0.52 -2.77 -2.80
CA CYS A 50 -0.73 -2.87 -1.35
C CYS A 50 -2.06 -3.55 -1.01
N ALA A 51 -3.15 -3.21 -1.72
CA ALA A 51 -4.44 -3.88 -1.58
C ALA A 51 -4.37 -5.37 -1.93
N LEU A 52 -3.69 -5.72 -3.04
CA LEU A 52 -3.49 -7.11 -3.45
C LEU A 52 -2.70 -7.89 -2.41
N LEU A 53 -1.56 -7.38 -1.95
CA LEU A 53 -0.72 -8.04 -0.95
C LEU A 53 -1.45 -8.22 0.38
N ALA A 54 -2.18 -7.20 0.85
CA ALA A 54 -2.99 -7.30 2.07
C ALA A 54 -4.02 -8.43 2.00
N SER A 55 -4.54 -8.75 0.81
CA SER A 55 -5.49 -9.85 0.59
C SER A 55 -4.88 -11.25 0.67
N THR A 56 -3.56 -11.36 0.59
CA THR A 56 -2.85 -12.66 0.55
C THR A 56 -2.42 -13.15 1.94
N VAL A 57 -2.38 -12.25 2.92
CA VAL A 57 -1.94 -12.53 4.28
C VAL A 57 -3.10 -12.49 5.28
N LYS A 58 -2.96 -13.20 6.40
CA LYS A 58 -3.88 -13.08 7.52
C LYS A 58 -3.55 -11.80 8.29
N LEU A 59 -4.18 -10.72 7.89
CA LEU A 59 -3.93 -9.39 8.44
C LEU A 59 -4.78 -9.16 9.70
N ASP A 60 -4.16 -8.68 10.78
CA ASP A 60 -4.83 -8.30 12.03
C ASP A 60 -4.65 -6.81 12.36
N GLY A 61 -4.25 -6.02 11.43
CA GLY A 61 -4.05 -4.59 11.57
C GLY A 61 -3.84 -3.98 10.19
N ALA A 62 -2.61 -3.64 9.82
CA ALA A 62 -2.31 -3.03 8.55
C ALA A 62 -1.08 -3.64 7.85
N LEU A 63 -1.13 -3.72 6.53
CA LEU A 63 0.04 -3.90 5.68
C LEU A 63 0.53 -2.52 5.24
N VAL A 64 1.81 -2.25 5.45
CA VAL A 64 2.48 -1.02 5.05
C VAL A 64 3.54 -1.34 4.02
N LEU A 65 3.42 -0.74 2.85
CA LEU A 65 4.42 -0.74 1.80
C LEU A 65 5.13 0.61 1.83
N GLN A 66 6.42 0.61 2.11
CA GLN A 66 7.23 1.81 2.22
C GLN A 66 8.45 1.73 1.31
N VAL A 67 8.59 2.68 0.39
CA VAL A 67 9.79 2.87 -0.44
C VAL A 67 10.52 4.09 0.08
N GLN A 68 11.81 3.95 0.39
CA GLN A 68 12.62 5.02 0.98
C GLN A 68 14.07 4.98 0.53
N GLY A 69 14.77 6.11 0.69
CA GLY A 69 16.20 6.25 0.42
C GLY A 69 16.53 6.39 -1.06
N GLY A 70 15.53 6.55 -1.94
CA GLY A 70 15.72 6.82 -3.36
C GLY A 70 15.90 8.30 -3.67
N HIS A 71 16.16 8.57 -4.94
CA HIS A 71 16.18 9.90 -5.52
C HIS A 71 15.63 9.81 -6.96
N PRO A 72 14.78 10.71 -7.39
CA PRO A 72 14.22 11.89 -6.69
C PRO A 72 13.06 11.60 -5.72
N VAL A 73 12.48 10.40 -5.72
CA VAL A 73 11.43 10.04 -4.75
C VAL A 73 12.08 9.55 -3.47
N ARG A 74 12.03 10.37 -2.41
CA ARG A 74 12.66 10.09 -1.12
C ARG A 74 11.87 9.12 -0.26
N LEU A 75 10.56 9.21 -0.36
CA LEU A 75 9.63 8.39 0.43
C LEU A 75 8.33 8.17 -0.36
N LEU A 76 7.84 6.95 -0.35
CA LEU A 76 6.49 6.59 -0.76
C LEU A 76 5.96 5.63 0.28
N VAL A 77 4.76 5.89 0.81
CA VAL A 77 4.12 5.05 1.81
C VAL A 77 2.69 4.76 1.40
N VAL A 78 2.34 3.50 1.40
CA VAL A 78 0.97 3.01 1.21
C VAL A 78 0.62 2.10 2.37
N GLU A 79 -0.57 2.26 2.90
CA GLU A 79 -1.11 1.42 3.97
C GLU A 79 -2.46 0.85 3.54
N CYS A 80 -2.67 -0.43 3.79
CA CYS A 80 -3.95 -1.11 3.64
C CYS A 80 -4.29 -1.83 4.95
N THR A 81 -5.44 -1.51 5.55
CA THR A 81 -5.88 -2.15 6.78
C THR A 81 -6.68 -3.43 6.49
N ARG A 82 -6.89 -4.23 7.54
CA ARG A 82 -7.75 -5.43 7.51
C ARG A 82 -9.16 -5.14 6.96
N GLU A 83 -9.71 -3.97 7.26
CA GLU A 83 -11.04 -3.55 6.83
C GLU A 83 -11.10 -3.08 5.38
N GLY A 84 -9.98 -3.15 4.64
CA GLY A 84 -9.90 -2.68 3.25
C GLY A 84 -9.82 -1.16 3.14
N THR A 85 -9.37 -0.45 4.19
CA THR A 85 -9.14 0.98 4.09
C THR A 85 -7.71 1.28 3.67
N LEU A 86 -7.56 2.20 2.70
CA LEU A 86 -6.27 2.55 2.13
C LEU A 86 -5.96 4.03 2.30
N ARG A 87 -4.66 4.31 2.39
CA ARG A 87 -4.10 5.66 2.29
C ARG A 87 -2.70 5.61 1.69
N ALA A 88 -2.32 6.66 0.99
CA ALA A 88 -1.01 6.75 0.36
C ALA A 88 -0.47 8.18 0.42
N THR A 89 0.84 8.31 0.46
CA THR A 89 1.55 9.57 0.33
C THR A 89 2.95 9.35 -0.25
N ALA A 90 3.53 10.40 -0.84
CA ALA A 90 4.90 10.39 -1.30
C ALA A 90 5.58 11.74 -1.05
N LYS A 91 6.92 11.70 -0.85
CA LYS A 91 7.80 12.87 -0.78
C LYS A 91 8.86 12.76 -1.85
N TRP A 92 9.09 13.84 -2.55
CA TRP A 92 10.03 13.90 -3.68
C TRP A 92 10.79 15.23 -3.70
N ASP A 93 11.82 15.29 -4.50
CA ASP A 93 12.57 16.49 -4.79
C ASP A 93 12.13 17.06 -6.13
N ASP A 94 11.74 18.34 -6.18
CA ASP A 94 11.34 19.04 -7.39
C ASP A 94 12.54 19.64 -8.14
N PRO A 95 12.47 19.75 -9.47
CA PRO A 95 11.42 19.25 -10.37
C PRO A 95 11.60 17.77 -10.74
N LEU A 96 10.48 17.03 -10.87
CA LEU A 96 10.52 15.69 -11.46
C LEU A 96 10.43 15.77 -12.99
N PRO A 97 11.21 14.97 -13.75
CA PRO A 97 11.03 14.85 -15.19
C PRO A 97 9.62 14.36 -15.54
N ALA A 98 8.93 15.07 -16.44
CA ALA A 98 7.52 14.77 -16.76
C ALA A 98 7.27 13.35 -17.30
N GLN A 99 8.29 12.74 -17.93
CA GLN A 99 8.23 11.40 -18.54
C GLN A 99 9.17 10.41 -17.85
N ALA A 100 9.49 10.65 -16.56
CA ALA A 100 10.35 9.73 -15.83
C ALA A 100 9.66 8.36 -15.67
N VAL A 101 10.41 7.29 -15.93
CA VAL A 101 9.97 5.93 -15.68
C VAL A 101 10.14 5.58 -14.20
N ALA A 102 9.37 4.62 -13.70
CA ALA A 102 9.38 4.24 -12.29
C ALA A 102 10.78 3.88 -11.75
N SER A 103 11.61 3.19 -12.54
CA SER A 103 12.98 2.85 -12.16
C SER A 103 13.87 4.08 -11.93
N ALA A 104 13.67 5.13 -12.72
CA ALA A 104 14.40 6.39 -12.54
C ALA A 104 13.90 7.18 -11.32
N LEU A 105 12.60 7.14 -11.03
CA LEU A 105 12.02 7.81 -9.87
C LEU A 105 12.40 7.17 -8.54
N LEU A 106 12.60 5.85 -8.54
CA LEU A 106 12.87 5.06 -7.34
C LEU A 106 14.33 4.57 -7.28
N ALA A 107 15.23 5.18 -8.06
CA ALA A 107 16.62 4.74 -8.13
C ALA A 107 17.31 4.77 -6.76
N GLY A 108 17.98 3.66 -6.39
CA GLY A 108 18.67 3.50 -5.11
C GLY A 108 17.76 3.31 -3.90
N ALA A 109 16.43 3.24 -4.09
CA ALA A 109 15.50 3.05 -2.99
C ALA A 109 15.48 1.61 -2.47
N ARG A 110 14.99 1.45 -1.23
CA ARG A 110 14.63 0.18 -0.62
C ARG A 110 13.12 0.16 -0.38
N CYS A 111 12.52 -1.00 -0.62
CA CYS A 111 11.13 -1.23 -0.28
C CYS A 111 11.05 -2.10 0.98
N ALA A 112 10.36 -1.62 1.99
CA ALA A 112 9.99 -2.38 3.17
C ALA A 112 8.50 -2.73 3.09
N ILE A 113 8.16 -4.00 3.33
CA ILE A 113 6.79 -4.48 3.48
C ILE A 113 6.65 -4.90 4.93
N SER A 114 5.79 -4.21 5.68
CA SER A 114 5.60 -4.44 7.10
C SER A 114 4.17 -4.85 7.41
N LEU A 115 4.01 -5.82 8.30
CA LEU A 115 2.72 -6.15 8.91
C LEU A 115 2.70 -5.52 10.30
N ILE A 116 1.71 -4.67 10.53
CA ILE A 116 1.47 -3.98 11.79
C ILE A 116 0.24 -4.60 12.43
N ASP A 117 0.33 -5.02 13.69
CA ASP A 117 -0.80 -5.60 14.43
C ASP A 117 -1.82 -4.52 14.85
N ALA A 118 -2.92 -4.95 15.47
CA ALA A 118 -3.98 -4.07 15.94
C ALA A 118 -3.51 -3.08 17.02
N GLU A 119 -2.46 -3.43 17.76
CA GLU A 119 -1.82 -2.60 18.79
C GLU A 119 -0.79 -1.61 18.22
N GLY A 120 -0.54 -1.67 16.90
CA GLY A 120 0.42 -0.81 16.21
C GLY A 120 1.88 -1.28 16.29
N ARG A 121 2.14 -2.52 16.72
CA ARG A 121 3.48 -3.11 16.77
C ARG A 121 3.80 -3.76 15.44
N GLN A 122 5.06 -3.70 15.04
CA GLN A 122 5.54 -4.38 13.84
C GLN A 122 5.70 -5.87 14.10
N ALA A 123 4.79 -6.68 13.54
CA ALA A 123 4.81 -8.13 13.65
C ALA A 123 5.77 -8.79 12.65
N TYR A 124 5.97 -8.18 11.47
CA TYR A 124 6.84 -8.67 10.41
C TYR A 124 7.37 -7.52 9.56
N GLN A 125 8.57 -7.67 9.02
CA GLN A 125 9.12 -6.78 8.00
C GLN A 125 10.00 -7.55 7.03
N GLY A 126 9.69 -7.44 5.74
CA GLY A 126 10.58 -7.82 4.65
C GLY A 126 11.16 -6.57 3.98
N VAL A 127 12.45 -6.59 3.64
CA VAL A 127 13.13 -5.47 2.96
C VAL A 127 13.73 -5.97 1.66
N VAL A 128 13.48 -5.23 0.58
CA VAL A 128 13.98 -5.54 -0.76
C VAL A 128 14.63 -4.30 -1.37
N GLU A 129 15.78 -4.48 -2.00
CA GLU A 129 16.41 -3.41 -2.78
C GLU A 129 15.74 -3.29 -4.16
N LEU A 130 15.48 -2.07 -4.56
CA LEU A 130 15.09 -1.78 -5.95
C LEU A 130 16.34 -1.88 -6.83
N ARG A 131 16.34 -2.87 -7.72
CA ARG A 131 17.43 -3.01 -8.70
C ARG A 131 17.06 -2.30 -9.99
N ASP A 132 16.08 -2.83 -10.71
CA ASP A 132 15.59 -2.26 -11.97
C ASP A 132 14.08 -2.52 -12.11
N GLY A 133 13.38 -1.64 -12.84
CA GLY A 133 11.95 -1.81 -13.13
C GLY A 133 11.03 -0.96 -12.27
N GLY A 134 9.73 -1.27 -12.35
CA GLY A 134 8.67 -0.58 -11.60
C GLY A 134 8.22 -1.35 -10.36
N VAL A 135 7.10 -0.90 -9.80
CA VAL A 135 6.51 -1.49 -8.58
C VAL A 135 6.19 -2.98 -8.77
N ALA A 136 5.69 -3.38 -9.95
CA ALA A 136 5.34 -4.78 -10.21
C ALA A 136 6.56 -5.70 -10.19
N GLN A 137 7.67 -5.30 -10.82
CA GLN A 137 8.92 -6.08 -10.85
C GLN A 137 9.54 -6.19 -9.45
N LEU A 138 9.57 -5.08 -8.70
CA LEU A 138 10.04 -5.07 -7.33
C LEU A 138 9.30 -6.08 -6.46
N LEU A 139 7.98 -6.02 -6.49
CA LEU A 139 7.13 -6.89 -5.66
C LEU A 139 7.14 -8.33 -6.14
N GLY A 140 7.23 -8.57 -7.46
CA GLY A 140 7.43 -9.89 -8.02
C GLY A 140 8.72 -10.53 -7.52
N HIS A 141 9.82 -9.77 -7.48
CA HIS A 141 11.09 -10.22 -6.91
C HIS A 141 10.98 -10.54 -5.41
N TYR A 142 10.28 -9.67 -4.64
CA TYR A 142 10.02 -9.92 -3.22
C TYR A 142 9.25 -11.23 -3.01
N LEU A 143 8.15 -11.43 -3.73
CA LEU A 143 7.32 -12.63 -3.60
C LEU A 143 8.09 -13.90 -3.94
N ALA A 144 8.93 -13.86 -4.97
CA ALA A 144 9.72 -15.01 -5.40
C ALA A 144 10.85 -15.35 -4.45
N HIS A 145 11.59 -14.34 -3.91
CA HIS A 145 12.82 -14.58 -3.16
C HIS A 145 12.64 -14.54 -1.65
N SER A 146 11.76 -13.67 -1.14
CA SER A 146 11.52 -13.54 0.30
C SER A 146 10.38 -14.44 0.77
N GLU A 147 9.27 -14.48 0.02
CA GLU A 147 8.11 -15.30 0.37
C GLU A 147 8.13 -16.69 -0.27
N GLN A 148 9.00 -16.91 -1.25
CA GLN A 148 9.13 -18.16 -2.01
C GLN A 148 7.80 -18.60 -2.66
N ILE A 149 7.02 -17.64 -3.12
CA ILE A 149 5.73 -17.85 -3.79
C ILE A 149 5.85 -17.46 -5.24
N ASP A 150 5.70 -18.44 -6.14
CA ASP A 150 5.59 -18.19 -7.58
C ASP A 150 4.39 -17.28 -7.83
N SER A 151 4.63 -16.09 -8.38
CA SER A 151 3.61 -15.07 -8.54
C SER A 151 3.70 -14.37 -9.89
N VAL A 152 2.55 -13.94 -10.41
CA VAL A 152 2.42 -13.01 -11.54
C VAL A 152 1.69 -11.77 -11.02
N LEU A 153 2.29 -10.60 -11.21
CA LEU A 153 1.73 -9.32 -10.77
C LEU A 153 1.71 -8.35 -11.94
N HIS A 154 0.53 -7.89 -12.31
CA HIS A 154 0.31 -6.81 -13.25
C HIS A 154 -0.32 -5.63 -12.54
N LEU A 155 0.22 -4.44 -12.78
CA LEU A 155 -0.26 -3.18 -12.21
C LEU A 155 -0.47 -2.19 -13.34
N ALA A 156 -1.48 -1.36 -13.22
CA ALA A 156 -1.73 -0.27 -14.14
C ALA A 156 -2.40 0.89 -13.41
N CYS A 157 -2.02 2.11 -13.79
CA CYS A 157 -2.61 3.32 -13.26
C CYS A 157 -2.80 4.34 -14.37
N ASP A 158 -3.93 5.02 -14.35
CA ASP A 158 -4.22 6.19 -15.16
C ASP A 158 -4.68 7.37 -14.28
N ALA A 159 -5.21 8.43 -14.90
CA ALA A 159 -5.67 9.59 -14.16
C ALA A 159 -6.89 9.32 -13.26
N GLN A 160 -7.62 8.25 -13.50
CA GLN A 160 -8.88 7.92 -12.82
C GLN A 160 -8.82 6.63 -12.01
N HIS A 161 -7.97 5.67 -12.41
CA HIS A 161 -7.97 4.33 -11.86
C HIS A 161 -6.56 3.87 -11.46
N ALA A 162 -6.49 3.11 -10.39
CA ALA A 162 -5.32 2.32 -10.01
C ALA A 162 -5.77 0.86 -9.84
N CYS A 163 -5.21 -0.04 -10.66
CA CYS A 163 -5.68 -1.41 -10.77
C CYS A 163 -4.51 -2.41 -10.71
N GLY A 164 -4.81 -3.63 -10.29
CA GLY A 164 -3.83 -4.69 -10.29
C GLY A 164 -4.46 -6.08 -10.36
N LEU A 165 -3.71 -7.01 -10.95
CA LEU A 165 -3.99 -8.45 -10.99
C LEU A 165 -2.81 -9.18 -10.37
N LEU A 166 -3.08 -10.03 -9.39
CA LEU A 166 -2.12 -10.93 -8.76
C LEU A 166 -2.59 -12.37 -8.94
N ILE A 167 -1.70 -13.26 -9.38
CA ILE A 167 -1.91 -14.70 -9.40
C ILE A 167 -0.74 -15.35 -8.68
N GLN A 168 -1.02 -16.35 -7.84
CA GLN A 168 -0.03 -17.01 -7.02
C GLN A 168 -0.23 -18.52 -7.03
N ARG A 169 0.87 -19.26 -7.20
CA ARG A 169 0.91 -20.70 -6.97
C ARG A 169 1.29 -20.97 -5.52
N LEU A 170 0.39 -21.61 -4.78
CA LEU A 170 0.63 -21.93 -3.37
C LEU A 170 1.60 -23.10 -3.24
N PRO A 171 2.60 -23.04 -2.36
CA PRO A 171 3.53 -24.11 -2.14
C PRO A 171 2.87 -25.33 -1.44
N GLY A 172 3.46 -26.50 -1.59
CA GLY A 172 3.11 -27.70 -0.84
C GLY A 172 1.84 -28.44 -1.27
N GLN A 173 1.13 -27.95 -2.29
CA GLN A 173 -0.02 -28.66 -2.85
C GLN A 173 0.32 -29.22 -4.24
N PRO A 174 0.07 -30.53 -4.51
CA PRO A 174 0.25 -31.07 -5.85
C PRO A 174 -0.79 -30.48 -6.81
N ASP A 175 -0.37 -30.14 -8.03
CA ASP A 175 -1.27 -29.85 -9.12
C ASP A 175 -1.32 -31.10 -10.02
N ALA A 176 -2.52 -31.57 -10.34
CA ALA A 176 -2.71 -32.71 -11.23
C ALA A 176 -2.33 -32.36 -12.68
N ASP A 177 -2.44 -31.08 -13.05
CA ASP A 177 -2.03 -30.54 -14.35
C ASP A 177 -0.73 -29.74 -14.19
N LEU A 178 0.40 -30.36 -14.54
CA LEU A 178 1.73 -29.75 -14.43
C LEU A 178 1.92 -28.55 -15.38
N ASP A 179 1.17 -28.48 -16.46
CA ASP A 179 1.25 -27.42 -17.46
C ASP A 179 0.36 -26.23 -17.11
N ARG A 180 -0.49 -26.35 -16.10
CA ARG A 180 -1.44 -25.31 -15.72
C ARG A 180 -0.74 -24.01 -15.29
N TRP A 181 0.21 -24.07 -14.38
CA TRP A 181 0.92 -22.87 -13.93
C TRP A 181 1.65 -22.13 -15.08
N PRO A 182 2.47 -22.79 -15.91
CA PRO A 182 3.02 -22.17 -17.12
C PRO A 182 1.95 -21.51 -17.99
N ARG A 183 0.86 -22.20 -18.28
CA ARG A 183 -0.24 -21.71 -19.12
C ARG A 183 -0.91 -20.48 -18.50
N LEU A 184 -1.25 -20.49 -17.20
CA LEU A 184 -1.85 -19.35 -16.52
C LEU A 184 -0.94 -18.11 -16.52
N ARG A 185 0.37 -18.30 -16.40
CA ARG A 185 1.35 -17.22 -16.52
C ARG A 185 1.32 -16.57 -17.89
N GLU A 186 1.34 -17.37 -18.94
CA GLU A 186 1.31 -16.88 -20.33
C GLU A 186 -0.03 -16.17 -20.62
N LEU A 187 -1.15 -16.72 -20.17
CA LEU A 187 -2.46 -16.08 -20.31
C LEU A 187 -2.50 -14.74 -19.55
N ALA A 188 -2.03 -14.69 -18.31
CA ALA A 188 -1.97 -13.45 -17.54
C ALA A 188 -1.05 -12.40 -18.18
N ALA A 189 0.08 -12.82 -18.79
CA ALA A 189 1.00 -11.92 -19.47
C ALA A 189 0.39 -11.19 -20.68
N THR A 190 -0.74 -11.68 -21.20
CA THR A 190 -1.48 -11.01 -22.29
C THR A 190 -2.28 -9.79 -21.86
N VAL A 191 -2.44 -9.54 -20.55
CA VAL A 191 -3.21 -8.39 -20.07
C VAL A 191 -2.49 -7.08 -20.37
N GLY A 192 -3.17 -6.20 -21.10
CA GLY A 192 -2.68 -4.84 -21.35
C GLY A 192 -3.10 -3.86 -20.25
N PRO A 193 -2.34 -2.77 -20.03
CA PRO A 193 -2.70 -1.75 -19.03
C PRO A 193 -4.11 -1.18 -19.22
N ARG A 194 -4.51 -0.94 -20.47
CA ARG A 194 -5.85 -0.40 -20.81
C ARG A 194 -6.97 -1.36 -20.45
N GLU A 195 -6.73 -2.66 -20.56
CA GLU A 195 -7.72 -3.68 -20.21
C GLU A 195 -7.85 -3.80 -18.69
N LEU A 196 -6.71 -3.77 -17.99
CA LEU A 196 -6.69 -3.85 -16.53
C LEU A 196 -7.44 -2.69 -15.87
N VAL A 197 -7.33 -1.48 -16.39
CA VAL A 197 -8.07 -0.31 -15.87
C VAL A 197 -9.49 -0.18 -16.43
N GLY A 198 -9.77 -0.73 -17.62
CA GLY A 198 -11.02 -0.48 -18.34
C GLY A 198 -12.08 -1.58 -18.21
N LEU A 199 -11.69 -2.82 -17.90
CA LEU A 199 -12.64 -3.93 -17.87
C LEU A 199 -13.13 -4.22 -16.45
N PRO A 200 -14.44 -4.46 -16.26
CA PRO A 200 -14.96 -5.04 -15.02
C PRO A 200 -14.28 -6.40 -14.72
N VAL A 201 -14.06 -6.71 -13.43
CA VAL A 201 -13.34 -7.93 -13.01
C VAL A 201 -13.85 -9.21 -13.67
N PRO A 202 -15.18 -9.49 -13.74
CA PRO A 202 -15.66 -10.71 -14.38
C PRO A 202 -15.30 -10.78 -15.88
N GLN A 203 -15.36 -9.65 -16.58
CA GLN A 203 -15.02 -9.59 -18.01
C GLN A 203 -13.52 -9.77 -18.24
N LEU A 204 -12.69 -9.14 -17.40
CA LEU A 204 -11.23 -9.29 -17.43
C LEU A 204 -10.84 -10.76 -17.23
N LEU A 205 -11.36 -11.40 -16.19
CA LEU A 205 -11.04 -12.79 -15.87
C LEU A 205 -11.57 -13.77 -16.94
N HIS A 206 -12.76 -13.53 -17.47
CA HIS A 206 -13.28 -14.35 -18.58
C HIS A 206 -12.43 -14.21 -19.84
N ARG A 207 -12.00 -12.99 -20.19
CA ARG A 207 -11.10 -12.78 -21.34
C ARG A 207 -9.78 -13.52 -21.19
N LEU A 208 -9.21 -13.52 -19.97
CA LEU A 208 -7.90 -14.15 -19.73
C LEU A 208 -8.01 -15.68 -19.57
N PHE A 209 -9.06 -16.17 -18.91
CA PHE A 209 -9.11 -17.52 -18.36
C PHE A 209 -10.42 -18.25 -18.67
N HIS A 210 -11.08 -17.97 -19.82
CA HIS A 210 -12.38 -18.57 -20.17
C HIS A 210 -12.34 -20.09 -20.37
N GLU A 211 -11.15 -20.67 -20.60
CA GLU A 211 -10.97 -22.13 -20.71
C GLU A 211 -10.65 -22.81 -19.37
N GLU A 212 -10.46 -22.03 -18.32
CA GLU A 212 -10.14 -22.53 -16.99
C GLU A 212 -11.38 -22.50 -16.08
N ASP A 213 -11.50 -23.51 -15.22
CA ASP A 213 -12.54 -23.54 -14.20
C ASP A 213 -12.16 -22.60 -13.04
N LEU A 214 -12.82 -21.43 -12.98
CA LEU A 214 -12.49 -20.35 -12.07
C LEU A 214 -13.68 -20.03 -11.18
N ARG A 215 -13.45 -20.10 -9.86
CA ARG A 215 -14.42 -19.61 -8.87
C ARG A 215 -14.08 -18.23 -8.38
N LEU A 216 -14.99 -17.29 -8.63
CA LEU A 216 -14.90 -15.90 -8.21
C LEU A 216 -15.63 -15.70 -6.88
N PHE A 217 -14.96 -15.13 -5.88
CA PHE A 217 -15.55 -14.83 -4.58
C PHE A 217 -16.29 -13.49 -4.58
N GLU A 218 -17.10 -13.25 -3.55
CA GLU A 218 -17.74 -11.95 -3.35
C GLU A 218 -16.71 -10.82 -3.23
N PRO A 219 -17.01 -9.64 -3.78
CA PRO A 219 -16.11 -8.52 -3.71
C PRO A 219 -15.96 -7.99 -2.28
N THR A 220 -14.75 -7.66 -1.89
CA THR A 220 -14.47 -6.92 -0.67
C THR A 220 -14.41 -5.44 -1.02
N PRO A 221 -15.21 -4.55 -0.40
CA PRO A 221 -15.15 -3.12 -0.64
C PRO A 221 -13.81 -2.55 -0.16
N LEU A 222 -13.27 -1.61 -0.94
CA LEU A 222 -12.10 -0.83 -0.57
C LEU A 222 -12.49 0.63 -0.43
N ALA A 223 -11.79 1.40 0.42
CA ALA A 223 -12.08 2.82 0.58
C ALA A 223 -10.85 3.60 1.07
N PHE A 224 -10.74 4.86 0.66
CA PHE A 224 -9.80 5.78 1.30
C PHE A 224 -10.23 6.10 2.72
N ARG A 225 -9.33 5.90 3.68
CA ARG A 225 -9.54 6.34 5.06
C ARG A 225 -8.22 6.69 5.74
N CYS A 226 -8.15 7.90 6.29
CA CYS A 226 -7.00 8.30 7.10
C CYS A 226 -7.28 8.03 8.58
N SER A 227 -6.33 7.39 9.24
CA SER A 227 -6.39 7.07 10.67
C SER A 227 -5.79 8.17 11.57
N CYS A 228 -5.48 9.38 11.02
CA CYS A 228 -4.96 10.48 11.83
C CYS A 228 -6.02 10.98 12.83
N SER A 229 -5.56 11.33 14.03
CA SER A 229 -6.42 11.86 15.09
C SER A 229 -5.62 12.82 15.98
N ALA A 230 -6.31 13.70 16.73
CA ALA A 230 -5.67 14.57 17.71
C ALA A 230 -4.83 13.76 18.71
N GLY A 231 -5.36 12.66 19.22
CA GLY A 231 -4.65 11.80 20.17
C GLY A 231 -3.35 11.19 19.63
N ARG A 232 -3.27 10.88 18.32
CA ARG A 232 -2.02 10.43 17.70
C ARG A 232 -0.99 11.55 17.58
N VAL A 233 -1.44 12.77 17.31
CA VAL A 233 -0.55 13.95 17.30
C VAL A 233 -0.08 14.28 18.72
N GLU A 234 -0.95 14.23 19.70
CA GLU A 234 -0.60 14.39 21.13
C GLU A 234 0.43 13.35 21.58
N ALA A 235 0.26 12.07 21.16
CA ALA A 235 1.24 11.02 21.44
C ALA A 235 2.60 11.32 20.79
N MET A 236 2.61 11.85 19.58
CA MET A 236 3.84 12.30 18.91
C MET A 236 4.51 13.46 19.66
N LEU A 237 3.74 14.47 20.15
CA LEU A 237 4.28 15.57 20.96
C LEU A 237 4.91 15.04 22.25
N ARG A 238 4.30 14.07 22.91
CA ARG A 238 4.91 13.40 24.09
C ARG A 238 6.23 12.72 23.76
N MET A 239 6.33 12.06 22.60
CA MET A 239 7.57 11.41 22.15
C MET A 239 8.69 12.40 21.84
N LEU A 240 8.37 13.60 21.34
CA LEU A 240 9.33 14.68 21.15
C LEU A 240 9.88 15.22 22.48
N GLY A 241 9.07 15.17 23.54
CA GLY A 241 9.43 15.64 24.87
C GLY A 241 9.15 17.12 25.10
N ALA A 242 9.04 17.48 26.38
CA ALA A 242 8.64 18.83 26.79
C ALA A 242 9.59 19.92 26.28
N ALA A 243 10.89 19.67 26.36
CA ALA A 243 11.91 20.67 25.97
C ALA A 243 11.80 21.09 24.50
N GLU A 244 11.60 20.12 23.59
CA GLU A 244 11.44 20.40 22.16
C GLU A 244 10.11 21.10 21.86
N VAL A 245 9.03 20.65 22.49
CA VAL A 245 7.70 21.27 22.40
C VAL A 245 7.73 22.72 22.87
N GLU A 246 8.35 23.01 24.02
CA GLU A 246 8.51 24.36 24.57
C GLU A 246 9.38 25.25 23.67
N SER A 247 10.46 24.70 23.07
CA SER A 247 11.30 25.42 22.14
C SER A 247 10.52 25.88 20.91
N VAL A 248 9.72 24.98 20.30
CA VAL A 248 8.88 25.33 19.15
C VAL A 248 7.82 26.37 19.51
N LEU A 249 7.20 26.26 20.68
CA LEU A 249 6.21 27.23 21.16
C LEU A 249 6.84 28.61 21.46
N ALA A 250 8.04 28.65 22.01
CA ALA A 250 8.75 29.91 22.26
C ALA A 250 9.13 30.61 20.93
N GLU A 251 9.46 29.84 19.87
CA GLU A 251 9.83 30.38 18.57
C GLU A 251 8.60 30.83 17.75
N ARG A 252 7.52 30.01 17.73
CA ARG A 252 6.41 30.17 16.79
C ARG A 252 5.07 30.51 17.44
N GLY A 253 4.96 30.41 18.77
CA GLY A 253 3.73 30.64 19.52
C GLY A 253 2.67 29.56 19.38
N VAL A 254 2.79 28.68 18.41
CA VAL A 254 1.84 27.59 18.12
C VAL A 254 2.57 26.43 17.45
N ILE A 255 2.14 25.19 17.71
CA ILE A 255 2.61 24.00 16.99
C ILE A 255 1.58 23.64 15.93
N GLU A 256 2.01 23.58 14.68
CA GLU A 256 1.19 23.15 13.56
C GLU A 256 1.73 21.81 13.02
N VAL A 257 0.86 20.81 12.95
CA VAL A 257 1.17 19.47 12.44
C VAL A 257 0.23 19.11 11.34
N GLY A 258 0.76 18.93 10.13
CA GLY A 258 0.00 18.47 8.98
C GLY A 258 0.05 16.95 8.84
N CYS A 259 -1.08 16.33 8.52
CA CYS A 259 -1.10 14.92 8.17
C CYS A 259 -0.70 14.74 6.72
N GLU A 260 0.42 14.09 6.46
CA GLU A 260 0.94 13.83 5.11
C GLU A 260 -0.01 13.00 4.23
N PHE A 261 -0.90 12.19 4.80
CA PHE A 261 -1.84 11.36 4.04
C PHE A 261 -3.12 12.07 3.63
N CYS A 262 -3.65 12.98 4.46
CA CYS A 262 -4.97 13.59 4.20
C CYS A 262 -4.97 15.11 4.22
N GLY A 263 -3.83 15.75 4.47
CA GLY A 263 -3.68 17.19 4.51
C GLY A 263 -4.31 17.86 5.74
N ARG A 264 -4.97 17.10 6.65
CA ARG A 264 -5.58 17.69 7.86
C ARG A 264 -4.52 18.38 8.69
N GLN A 265 -4.80 19.64 9.08
CA GLN A 265 -3.95 20.42 9.96
C GLN A 265 -4.44 20.30 11.42
N TRP A 266 -3.49 20.14 12.31
CA TRP A 266 -3.68 20.14 13.77
C TRP A 266 -2.90 21.31 14.35
N ARG A 267 -3.53 22.09 15.19
CA ARG A 267 -2.91 23.25 15.86
C ARG A 267 -2.98 23.04 17.36
N PHE A 268 -1.87 23.30 18.03
CA PHE A 268 -1.75 23.21 19.49
C PHE A 268 -1.17 24.53 19.97
N ASP A 269 -1.96 25.25 20.75
CA ASP A 269 -1.48 26.39 21.49
C ASP A 269 -0.69 25.94 22.76
N PRO A 270 -0.08 26.83 23.53
CA PRO A 270 0.66 26.47 24.76
C PRO A 270 -0.17 25.67 25.78
N VAL A 271 -1.48 25.95 25.89
CA VAL A 271 -2.37 25.25 26.82
C VAL A 271 -2.67 23.83 26.29
N ASP A 272 -2.95 23.69 25.01
CA ASP A 272 -3.18 22.40 24.37
C ASP A 272 -1.95 21.49 24.44
N ALA A 273 -0.77 22.07 24.19
CA ALA A 273 0.50 21.33 24.23
C ALA A 273 0.83 20.88 25.67
N ALA A 274 0.63 21.76 26.67
CA ALA A 274 0.82 21.41 28.09
C ALA A 274 -0.12 20.27 28.52
N ARG A 275 -1.39 20.31 28.08
CA ARG A 275 -2.37 19.25 28.33
C ARG A 275 -1.96 17.93 27.63
N ALA A 276 -1.50 17.98 26.39
CA ALA A 276 -1.03 16.83 25.65
C ALA A 276 0.16 16.16 26.34
N LEU A 277 1.10 16.94 26.87
CA LEU A 277 2.27 16.45 27.62
C LEU A 277 1.90 15.88 28.99
N ALA A 278 0.92 16.47 29.68
CA ALA A 278 0.48 16.03 31.00
C ALA A 278 -0.41 14.77 30.97
N ALA A 279 -1.04 14.46 29.84
CA ALA A 279 -1.87 13.26 29.70
C ALA A 279 -0.97 12.01 29.82
N ALA A 280 -1.31 11.12 30.77
CA ALA A 280 -0.60 9.86 30.96
C ALA A 280 -0.62 9.05 29.64
N ASP A 281 0.50 8.45 29.27
CA ASP A 281 0.59 7.57 28.13
C ASP A 281 -0.30 6.34 28.39
N PRO A 282 -1.37 6.10 27.62
CA PRO A 282 -2.21 4.93 27.81
C PRO A 282 -1.46 3.61 27.63
N ALA A 283 -0.27 3.63 26.97
CA ALA A 283 0.59 2.46 26.82
C ALA A 283 1.52 2.20 28.02
N ALA A 284 1.70 3.14 28.96
CA ALA A 284 2.56 2.98 30.14
C ALA A 284 1.91 2.21 31.30
N GLY A 285 0.60 1.92 31.21
CA GLY A 285 -0.17 1.26 32.28
C GLY A 285 0.00 -0.27 32.38
N GLY A 286 0.87 -0.91 31.63
CA GLY A 286 1.01 -2.37 31.50
C GLY A 286 2.27 -3.02 32.12
N ARG A 287 3.00 -2.36 33.00
CA ARG A 287 4.09 -3.00 33.78
C ARG A 287 3.80 -2.99 35.26
N SER A 288 2.88 -3.83 35.71
CA SER A 288 2.91 -4.31 37.08
C SER A 288 3.81 -5.53 37.16
N VAL A 289 4.92 -5.37 37.81
CA VAL A 289 5.81 -6.43 38.27
C VAL A 289 5.06 -7.31 39.26
N HIS A 290 4.92 -8.58 38.95
CA HIS A 290 4.89 -9.66 39.97
C HIS A 290 5.65 -10.83 39.40
#